data_ffe47be3f706a52acf5bdd3e63ceee6b
#
_entry.id   ffe47be3f706a52acf5bdd3e63ceee6b
#
_cell.length_a   1.000
_cell.length_b   1.000
_cell.length_c   1.000
_cell.angle_alpha   90.00
_cell.angle_beta   90.00
_cell.angle_gamma   90.00
#
_symmetry.space_group_name_H-M   'P 1'
#
loop_
_entity.id
_entity.type
_entity.pdbx_description
1 polymer ?
#
loop_
_entity_poly.entity_id
_entity_poly.type
_entity_poly.pdbx_seq_one_letter_code
_entity_poly.pdbx_strand_id
1 'polypeptide(L)'
;MTRLTPVEQITPVSDIVPLTGRVGAEIRNIRLSGDLPQQTVAAINQILLRHKVVFFRDQAHLDDAGQERFAQRLGDLVPHPTQGPVKGTASILELDSSRGGGRADQWHTDVTFVDAYPKFSVLRGVVIPPAGGDTIWSNTAAAYQDLPEPLKLLADNLWAVHSNAYDYAAVRPRASAAEKKHFEEIFTSTIYETEHPVVRVHPETGERTLLLGNFVQRLIGLSKSDSAKLYEVFQSYVTAPENTVRWRWKAGDVAIWDNRATQHYAVNDYGDQHRVVRRATVDGDVPVSIDGRRSATRTKFAKPATDKAA
;
A
#
# COMPACT_ATOMS: atom_id res chain seq x y z
N MET A 1 -5.78 5.37 -33.23
CA MET A 1 -6.34 5.81 -31.95
C MET A 1 -7.51 4.91 -31.61
N THR A 2 -7.31 3.91 -30.78
CA THR A 2 -8.38 3.02 -30.30
C THR A 2 -9.22 3.83 -29.31
N ARG A 3 -10.50 4.06 -29.62
CA ARG A 3 -11.43 4.69 -28.68
C ARG A 3 -11.54 3.76 -27.47
N LEU A 4 -11.09 4.24 -26.31
CA LEU A 4 -11.35 3.54 -25.05
C LEU A 4 -12.87 3.45 -24.89
N THR A 5 -13.37 2.24 -24.72
CA THR A 5 -14.78 2.00 -24.41
C THR A 5 -15.07 2.64 -23.05
N PRO A 6 -16.08 3.50 -22.90
CA PRO A 6 -16.40 4.08 -21.59
C PRO A 6 -16.62 2.98 -20.55
N VAL A 7 -16.10 3.18 -19.33
CA VAL A 7 -16.23 2.24 -18.19
C VAL A 7 -17.68 1.81 -18.01
N GLU A 8 -18.62 2.73 -18.20
CA GLU A 8 -20.07 2.56 -18.06
C GLU A 8 -20.68 1.54 -19.03
N GLN A 9 -20.00 1.24 -20.16
CA GLN A 9 -20.45 0.21 -21.10
C GLN A 9 -20.04 -1.21 -20.70
N ILE A 10 -19.03 -1.33 -19.83
CA ILE A 10 -18.45 -2.61 -19.41
C ILE A 10 -18.91 -2.99 -18.01
N THR A 11 -18.97 -2.01 -17.13
CA THR A 11 -19.47 -2.14 -15.76
C THR A 11 -20.53 -1.08 -15.57
N PRO A 12 -21.82 -1.44 -15.45
CA PRO A 12 -22.89 -0.48 -15.23
C PRO A 12 -22.55 0.44 -14.06
N VAL A 13 -22.86 1.74 -14.20
CA VAL A 13 -22.61 2.74 -13.13
C VAL A 13 -23.25 2.32 -11.81
N SER A 14 -24.39 1.63 -11.86
CA SER A 14 -25.08 1.05 -10.69
C SER A 14 -24.27 0.00 -9.93
N ASP A 15 -23.28 -0.62 -10.57
CA ASP A 15 -22.41 -1.63 -9.96
C ASP A 15 -21.15 -1.03 -9.33
N ILE A 16 -20.91 0.28 -9.53
CA ILE A 16 -19.82 1.03 -8.92
C ILE A 16 -20.41 1.87 -7.79
N VAL A 17 -20.22 1.43 -6.56
CA VAL A 17 -20.78 2.07 -5.37
C VAL A 17 -19.67 2.83 -4.63
N PRO A 18 -19.60 4.18 -4.78
CA PRO A 18 -18.67 4.98 -3.97
C PRO A 18 -18.96 4.80 -2.48
N LEU A 19 -17.92 4.59 -1.68
CA LEU A 19 -18.04 4.39 -0.23
C LEU A 19 -17.93 5.71 0.53
N THR A 20 -17.13 6.63 0.01
CA THR A 20 -16.99 8.00 0.52
C THR A 20 -16.93 8.99 -0.64
N GLY A 21 -16.93 10.28 -0.34
CA GLY A 21 -16.87 11.33 -1.37
C GLY A 21 -15.50 11.45 -2.06
N ARG A 22 -14.42 10.89 -1.48
CA ARG A 22 -13.05 11.13 -1.94
C ARG A 22 -12.23 9.88 -2.23
N VAL A 23 -12.59 8.74 -1.65
CA VAL A 23 -11.80 7.51 -1.72
C VAL A 23 -12.67 6.27 -1.53
N GLY A 24 -12.37 5.21 -2.28
CA GLY A 24 -13.01 3.91 -2.16
C GLY A 24 -14.30 3.75 -2.94
N ALA A 25 -14.38 2.65 -3.69
CA ALA A 25 -15.60 2.18 -4.32
C ALA A 25 -15.70 0.65 -4.21
N GLU A 26 -16.91 0.14 -3.95
CA GLU A 26 -17.24 -1.27 -4.11
C GLU A 26 -17.65 -1.52 -5.57
N ILE A 27 -17.02 -2.49 -6.21
CA ILE A 27 -17.40 -2.95 -7.55
C ILE A 27 -18.17 -4.26 -7.39
N ARG A 28 -19.42 -4.25 -7.82
CA ARG A 28 -20.35 -5.38 -7.70
C ARG A 28 -20.42 -6.18 -8.99
N ASN A 29 -21.00 -7.37 -8.90
CA ASN A 29 -21.31 -8.25 -10.03
C ASN A 29 -20.11 -8.66 -10.90
N ILE A 30 -18.88 -8.52 -10.37
CA ILE A 30 -17.67 -9.00 -11.02
C ILE A 30 -17.09 -10.17 -10.21
N ARG A 31 -16.86 -11.28 -10.88
CA ARG A 31 -16.13 -12.44 -10.37
C ARG A 31 -14.68 -12.34 -10.87
N LEU A 32 -13.76 -12.01 -9.97
CA LEU A 32 -12.35 -11.84 -10.31
C LEU A 32 -11.73 -13.17 -10.78
N SER A 33 -11.00 -13.13 -11.89
CA SER A 33 -10.23 -14.27 -12.40
C SER A 33 -9.12 -13.82 -13.35
N GLY A 34 -8.15 -14.70 -13.63
CA GLY A 34 -7.13 -14.46 -14.66
C GLY A 34 -7.70 -14.41 -16.09
N ASP A 35 -8.91 -14.90 -16.29
CA ASP A 35 -9.55 -15.02 -17.61
C ASP A 35 -10.51 -13.86 -17.92
N LEU A 36 -10.57 -12.84 -17.04
CA LEU A 36 -11.41 -11.66 -17.28
C LEU A 36 -11.08 -11.02 -18.64
N PRO A 37 -12.10 -10.56 -19.40
CA PRO A 37 -11.87 -9.83 -20.65
C PRO A 37 -10.96 -8.61 -20.40
N GLN A 38 -10.06 -8.31 -21.35
CA GLN A 38 -9.14 -7.18 -21.22
C GLN A 38 -9.87 -5.86 -21.00
N GLN A 39 -11.02 -5.69 -21.60
CA GLN A 39 -11.85 -4.51 -21.41
C GLN A 39 -12.34 -4.36 -19.96
N THR A 40 -12.72 -5.48 -19.29
CA THR A 40 -13.12 -5.48 -17.88
C THR A 40 -11.96 -5.12 -16.97
N VAL A 41 -10.77 -5.67 -17.24
CA VAL A 41 -9.55 -5.32 -16.50
C VAL A 41 -9.20 -3.83 -16.65
N ALA A 42 -9.30 -3.30 -17.88
CA ALA A 42 -9.08 -1.89 -18.15
C ALA A 42 -10.11 -0.99 -17.42
N ALA A 43 -11.37 -1.41 -17.36
CA ALA A 43 -12.41 -0.71 -16.61
C ALA A 43 -12.11 -0.70 -15.11
N ILE A 44 -11.73 -1.86 -14.53
CA ILE A 44 -11.30 -1.95 -13.13
C ILE A 44 -10.13 -0.98 -12.85
N ASN A 45 -9.13 -0.94 -13.75
CA ASN A 45 -7.99 -0.02 -13.60
C ASN A 45 -8.44 1.45 -13.61
N GLN A 46 -9.34 1.85 -14.52
CA GLN A 46 -9.86 3.22 -14.56
C GLN A 46 -10.63 3.59 -13.29
N ILE A 47 -11.46 2.67 -12.76
CA ILE A 47 -12.19 2.87 -11.52
C ILE A 47 -11.21 2.99 -10.34
N LEU A 48 -10.18 2.13 -10.31
CA LEU A 48 -9.11 2.16 -9.31
C LEU A 48 -8.37 3.51 -9.32
N LEU A 49 -7.95 3.99 -10.48
CA LEU A 49 -7.28 5.29 -10.62
C LEU A 49 -8.16 6.45 -10.14
N ARG A 50 -9.47 6.37 -10.37
CA ARG A 50 -10.43 7.39 -9.92
C ARG A 50 -10.66 7.34 -8.41
N HIS A 51 -10.91 6.14 -7.85
CA HIS A 51 -11.31 5.95 -6.46
C HIS A 51 -10.16 5.60 -5.51
N LYS A 52 -8.95 5.38 -6.04
CA LYS A 52 -7.69 5.07 -5.33
C LYS A 52 -7.66 3.70 -4.66
N VAL A 53 -8.79 3.18 -4.21
CA VAL A 53 -8.98 1.81 -3.72
C VAL A 53 -10.35 1.28 -4.17
N VAL A 54 -10.39 0.02 -4.59
CA VAL A 54 -11.63 -0.67 -4.97
C VAL A 54 -11.77 -1.99 -4.24
N PHE A 55 -13.02 -2.38 -3.96
CA PHE A 55 -13.37 -3.53 -3.16
C PHE A 55 -14.30 -4.46 -3.92
N PHE A 56 -14.11 -5.75 -3.72
CA PHE A 56 -14.93 -6.82 -4.28
C PHE A 56 -15.36 -7.76 -3.16
N ARG A 57 -16.67 -7.96 -2.99
CA ARG A 57 -17.23 -8.96 -2.09
C ARG A 57 -17.29 -10.32 -2.76
N ASP A 58 -17.44 -11.36 -1.95
CA ASP A 58 -17.82 -12.73 -2.36
C ASP A 58 -16.87 -13.38 -3.37
N GLN A 59 -15.56 -13.14 -3.25
CA GLN A 59 -14.51 -13.72 -4.10
C GLN A 59 -13.90 -15.01 -3.49
N ALA A 60 -14.67 -15.77 -2.72
CA ALA A 60 -14.19 -16.99 -2.04
C ALA A 60 -13.70 -18.11 -2.99
N HIS A 61 -14.02 -18.00 -4.27
CA HIS A 61 -13.53 -18.91 -5.31
C HIS A 61 -12.06 -18.70 -5.68
N LEU A 62 -11.47 -17.53 -5.32
CA LEU A 62 -10.06 -17.30 -5.57
C LEU A 62 -9.21 -18.08 -4.58
N ASP A 63 -8.38 -18.97 -5.12
CA ASP A 63 -7.21 -19.52 -4.45
C ASP A 63 -5.99 -18.61 -4.69
N ASP A 64 -4.81 -19.02 -4.23
CA ASP A 64 -3.59 -18.22 -4.38
C ASP A 64 -3.17 -18.12 -5.84
N ALA A 65 -3.24 -19.20 -6.59
CA ALA A 65 -2.91 -19.22 -8.01
C ALA A 65 -3.90 -18.36 -8.82
N GLY A 66 -5.18 -18.37 -8.46
CA GLY A 66 -6.21 -17.52 -9.06
C GLY A 66 -5.95 -16.04 -8.76
N GLN A 67 -5.56 -15.71 -7.53
CA GLN A 67 -5.18 -14.35 -7.14
C GLN A 67 -3.95 -13.85 -7.90
N GLU A 68 -2.91 -14.69 -8.05
CA GLU A 68 -1.73 -14.35 -8.85
C GLU A 68 -2.07 -14.11 -10.32
N ARG A 69 -2.80 -15.06 -10.96
CA ARG A 69 -3.22 -14.90 -12.35
C ARG A 69 -4.06 -13.64 -12.57
N PHE A 70 -4.94 -13.31 -11.64
CA PHE A 70 -5.70 -12.06 -11.73
C PHE A 70 -4.79 -10.83 -11.57
N ALA A 71 -3.92 -10.81 -10.57
CA ALA A 71 -3.02 -9.69 -10.32
C ALA A 71 -2.07 -9.43 -11.51
N GLN A 72 -1.61 -10.49 -12.19
CA GLN A 72 -0.82 -10.39 -13.43
C GLN A 72 -1.55 -9.66 -14.57
N ARG A 73 -2.88 -9.63 -14.56
CA ARG A 73 -3.65 -8.84 -15.55
C ARG A 73 -3.50 -7.34 -15.34
N LEU A 74 -3.09 -6.90 -14.14
CA LEU A 74 -2.85 -5.49 -13.80
C LEU A 74 -1.40 -5.06 -14.07
N GLY A 75 -0.49 -6.03 -14.31
CA GLY A 75 0.92 -5.83 -14.62
C GLY A 75 1.81 -6.93 -14.06
N ASP A 76 3.11 -6.82 -14.29
CA ASP A 76 4.09 -7.77 -13.77
C ASP A 76 4.08 -7.80 -12.25
N LEU A 77 4.23 -8.99 -11.67
CA LEU A 77 4.25 -9.14 -10.23
C LEU A 77 5.67 -8.98 -9.68
N VAL A 78 5.77 -8.34 -8.53
CA VAL A 78 7.03 -8.19 -7.79
C VAL A 78 6.89 -8.83 -6.40
N PRO A 79 7.82 -9.73 -6.01
CA PRO A 79 7.83 -10.29 -4.66
C PRO A 79 8.25 -9.23 -3.64
N HIS A 80 7.89 -9.45 -2.37
CA HIS A 80 8.37 -8.58 -1.30
C HIS A 80 9.92 -8.66 -1.19
N PRO A 81 10.64 -7.53 -1.05
CA PRO A 81 12.11 -7.51 -1.15
C PRO A 81 12.83 -8.28 -0.04
N THR A 82 12.17 -8.58 1.09
CA THR A 82 12.77 -9.25 2.24
C THR A 82 11.97 -10.45 2.75
N GLN A 83 10.73 -10.64 2.31
CA GLN A 83 9.86 -11.73 2.76
C GLN A 83 9.56 -12.67 1.59
N GLY A 84 9.78 -13.98 1.83
CA GLY A 84 9.52 -14.99 0.81
C GLY A 84 8.02 -15.19 0.54
N PRO A 85 7.68 -15.62 -0.68
CA PRO A 85 6.29 -15.90 -1.04
C PRO A 85 5.77 -17.19 -0.38
N VAL A 86 4.44 -17.33 -0.36
CA VAL A 86 3.76 -18.58 0.04
C VAL A 86 4.23 -19.73 -0.85
N LYS A 87 4.46 -20.90 -0.25
CA LYS A 87 4.90 -22.09 -0.99
C LYS A 87 3.94 -22.40 -2.14
N GLY A 88 4.48 -22.55 -3.34
CA GLY A 88 3.73 -22.85 -4.56
C GLY A 88 3.23 -21.59 -5.30
N THR A 89 3.59 -20.40 -4.84
CA THR A 89 3.34 -19.12 -5.52
C THR A 89 4.65 -18.41 -5.84
N ALA A 90 4.64 -17.47 -6.76
CA ALA A 90 5.81 -16.68 -7.12
C ALA A 90 5.89 -15.35 -6.33
N SER A 91 4.74 -14.80 -5.90
CA SER A 91 4.66 -13.43 -5.37
C SER A 91 3.70 -13.24 -4.20
N ILE A 92 2.89 -14.24 -3.84
CA ILE A 92 1.91 -14.08 -2.76
C ILE A 92 2.61 -13.98 -1.40
N LEU A 93 2.44 -12.84 -0.74
CA LEU A 93 2.84 -12.65 0.65
C LEU A 93 1.67 -13.02 1.57
N GLU A 94 1.93 -13.88 2.56
CA GLU A 94 0.97 -14.19 3.63
C GLU A 94 1.23 -13.33 4.85
N LEU A 95 0.20 -12.68 5.33
CA LEU A 95 0.18 -11.92 6.58
C LEU A 95 -0.71 -12.67 7.57
N ASP A 96 -0.08 -13.49 8.41
CA ASP A 96 -0.72 -14.36 9.40
C ASP A 96 -0.42 -13.86 10.82
N SER A 97 -1.47 -13.43 11.54
CA SER A 97 -1.33 -12.89 12.89
C SER A 97 -0.77 -13.89 13.91
N SER A 98 -0.91 -15.20 13.67
CA SER A 98 -0.39 -16.26 14.55
C SER A 98 1.12 -16.45 14.41
N ARG A 99 1.72 -15.94 13.31
CA ARG A 99 3.15 -16.10 12.99
C ARG A 99 3.97 -14.84 13.23
N GLY A 100 3.42 -13.86 13.95
CA GLY A 100 4.08 -12.58 14.25
C GLY A 100 4.13 -11.62 13.05
N GLY A 101 3.44 -11.92 11.95
CA GLY A 101 3.33 -11.07 10.77
C GLY A 101 2.01 -10.32 10.70
N GLY A 102 1.99 -9.20 10.01
CA GLY A 102 0.74 -8.64 9.49
C GLY A 102 -0.05 -7.68 10.36
N ARG A 103 0.49 -7.18 11.44
CA ARG A 103 -0.13 -6.08 12.21
C ARG A 103 0.40 -4.72 11.75
N ALA A 104 0.20 -4.38 10.48
CA ALA A 104 0.63 -3.12 9.86
C ALA A 104 -0.24 -1.93 10.34
N ASP A 105 -0.24 -1.68 11.66
CA ASP A 105 -1.04 -0.66 12.34
C ASP A 105 -0.31 0.68 12.45
N GLN A 106 0.36 1.07 11.39
CA GLN A 106 0.87 2.40 11.14
C GLN A 106 0.47 2.83 9.74
N TRP A 107 0.19 4.13 9.55
CA TRP A 107 -0.10 4.67 8.23
C TRP A 107 1.11 4.54 7.32
N HIS A 108 0.97 3.83 6.21
CA HIS A 108 2.05 3.59 5.27
C HIS A 108 1.56 3.38 3.84
N THR A 109 2.44 3.62 2.90
CA THR A 109 2.40 3.09 1.55
C THR A 109 3.34 1.89 1.49
N ASP A 110 2.95 0.81 0.79
CA ASP A 110 3.74 -0.40 0.72
C ASP A 110 5.15 -0.18 0.18
N VAL A 111 6.16 -0.70 0.91
CA VAL A 111 7.54 -0.93 0.43
C VAL A 111 8.26 0.33 -0.07
N THR A 112 7.91 1.51 0.39
CA THR A 112 8.54 2.78 -0.08
C THR A 112 10.01 2.93 0.32
N PHE A 113 10.59 1.94 0.96
CA PHE A 113 12.05 1.91 1.19
C PHE A 113 12.86 1.45 -0.03
N VAL A 114 12.20 1.07 -1.14
CA VAL A 114 12.82 0.87 -2.47
C VAL A 114 12.36 1.97 -3.43
N ASP A 115 13.13 2.23 -4.47
CA ASP A 115 12.84 3.32 -5.42
C ASP A 115 11.62 3.04 -6.30
N ALA A 116 11.50 1.86 -6.88
CA ALA A 116 10.33 1.44 -7.64
C ALA A 116 9.40 0.57 -6.76
N TYR A 117 8.71 1.21 -5.79
CA TYR A 117 7.76 0.47 -4.96
C TYR A 117 6.51 0.05 -5.75
N PRO A 118 5.81 -1.03 -5.33
CA PRO A 118 4.66 -1.56 -6.06
C PRO A 118 3.60 -0.50 -6.38
N LYS A 119 3.13 -0.46 -7.64
CA LYS A 119 2.03 0.45 -8.02
C LYS A 119 0.71 0.02 -7.43
N PHE A 120 0.38 -1.27 -7.51
CA PHE A 120 -0.87 -1.82 -6.96
C PHE A 120 -0.59 -2.95 -5.99
N SER A 121 -1.47 -3.05 -4.99
CA SER A 121 -1.56 -4.20 -4.11
C SER A 121 -2.94 -4.81 -4.21
N VAL A 122 -2.99 -6.14 -4.31
CA VAL A 122 -4.22 -6.96 -4.37
C VAL A 122 -4.25 -7.81 -3.10
N LEU A 123 -5.11 -7.46 -2.14
CA LEU A 123 -5.22 -8.11 -0.84
C LEU A 123 -6.50 -8.92 -0.76
N ARG A 124 -6.40 -10.20 -0.39
CA ARG A 124 -7.52 -11.11 -0.18
C ARG A 124 -7.65 -11.51 1.28
N GLY A 125 -8.86 -11.42 1.83
CA GLY A 125 -9.20 -11.94 3.16
C GLY A 125 -9.35 -13.46 3.13
N VAL A 126 -8.52 -14.19 3.88
CA VAL A 126 -8.55 -15.67 3.95
C VAL A 126 -9.20 -16.12 5.25
N VAL A 127 -8.66 -15.70 6.39
CA VAL A 127 -9.26 -15.91 7.71
C VAL A 127 -9.50 -14.53 8.30
N ILE A 128 -10.74 -14.22 8.59
CA ILE A 128 -11.15 -12.92 9.10
C ILE A 128 -11.86 -13.10 10.43
N PRO A 129 -11.46 -12.39 11.49
CA PRO A 129 -12.14 -12.43 12.77
C PRO A 129 -13.58 -11.91 12.65
N PRO A 130 -14.51 -12.35 13.47
CA PRO A 130 -15.92 -11.94 13.43
C PRO A 130 -16.10 -10.43 13.71
N ALA A 131 -15.15 -9.81 14.41
CA ALA A 131 -15.10 -8.37 14.68
C ALA A 131 -13.66 -7.88 14.76
N GLY A 132 -13.42 -6.65 14.30
CA GLY A 132 -12.10 -6.03 14.24
C GLY A 132 -11.26 -6.48 13.03
N GLY A 133 -10.02 -6.00 12.97
CA GLY A 133 -9.10 -6.31 11.87
C GLY A 133 -9.44 -5.62 10.55
N ASP A 134 -10.21 -4.55 10.59
CA ASP A 134 -10.52 -3.71 9.42
C ASP A 134 -9.23 -3.09 8.83
N THR A 135 -9.35 -2.55 7.64
CA THR A 135 -8.28 -1.73 7.06
C THR A 135 -8.84 -0.36 6.66
N ILE A 136 -8.04 0.67 6.88
CA ILE A 136 -8.36 2.05 6.50
C ILE A 136 -7.40 2.46 5.39
N TRP A 137 -7.91 3.10 4.34
CA TRP A 137 -7.10 3.75 3.29
C TRP A 137 -7.35 5.24 3.30
N SER A 138 -6.33 6.01 2.91
CA SER A 138 -6.43 7.45 2.71
C SER A 138 -6.04 7.84 1.29
N ASN A 139 -6.63 8.94 0.78
CA ASN A 139 -6.34 9.52 -0.52
C ASN A 139 -5.27 10.61 -0.38
N THR A 140 -4.03 10.30 -0.79
CA THR A 140 -2.90 11.23 -0.67
C THR A 140 -2.91 12.33 -1.74
N ALA A 141 -3.66 12.16 -2.84
CA ALA A 141 -3.89 13.21 -3.83
C ALA A 141 -4.85 14.28 -3.28
N ALA A 142 -5.97 13.86 -2.68
CA ALA A 142 -6.89 14.79 -2.02
C ALA A 142 -6.19 15.52 -0.85
N ALA A 143 -5.40 14.81 -0.07
CA ALA A 143 -4.60 15.41 1.00
C ALA A 143 -3.66 16.50 0.49
N TYR A 144 -2.98 16.29 -0.64
CA TYR A 144 -2.17 17.33 -1.28
C TYR A 144 -3.01 18.53 -1.72
N GLN A 145 -4.18 18.29 -2.31
CA GLN A 145 -5.09 19.36 -2.76
C GLN A 145 -5.57 20.23 -1.61
N ASP A 146 -5.82 19.64 -0.44
CA ASP A 146 -6.29 20.32 0.77
C ASP A 146 -5.20 21.16 1.46
N LEU A 147 -3.93 20.97 1.12
CA LEU A 147 -2.85 21.81 1.66
C LEU A 147 -3.07 23.27 1.24
N PRO A 148 -2.90 24.24 2.17
CA PRO A 148 -2.82 25.65 1.80
C PRO A 148 -1.58 25.91 0.94
N GLU A 149 -1.64 26.91 0.09
CA GLU A 149 -0.58 27.19 -0.89
C GLU A 149 0.84 27.27 -0.31
N PRO A 150 1.09 27.92 0.85
CA PRO A 150 2.43 27.91 1.45
C PRO A 150 2.96 26.51 1.79
N LEU A 151 2.07 25.59 2.21
CA LEU A 151 2.46 24.21 2.52
C LEU A 151 2.66 23.39 1.23
N LYS A 152 1.90 23.65 0.16
CA LYS A 152 2.15 23.03 -1.16
C LYS A 152 3.53 23.40 -1.67
N LEU A 153 3.86 24.70 -1.69
CA LEU A 153 5.16 25.19 -2.12
C LEU A 153 6.30 24.58 -1.31
N LEU A 154 6.13 24.42 -0.01
CA LEU A 154 7.11 23.75 0.84
C LEU A 154 7.23 22.27 0.51
N ALA A 155 6.11 21.53 0.46
CA ALA A 155 6.09 20.10 0.19
C ALA A 155 6.67 19.75 -1.18
N ASP A 156 6.38 20.55 -2.21
CA ASP A 156 6.86 20.40 -3.59
C ASP A 156 8.39 20.42 -3.68
N ASN A 157 9.07 21.09 -2.76
CA ASN A 157 10.54 21.22 -2.73
C ASN A 157 11.21 20.29 -1.71
N LEU A 158 10.46 19.51 -0.93
CA LEU A 158 11.01 18.62 0.08
C LEU A 158 11.26 17.22 -0.46
N TRP A 159 12.31 16.61 0.08
CA TRP A 159 12.65 15.21 -0.12
C TRP A 159 12.74 14.49 1.22
N ALA A 160 12.42 13.20 1.24
CA ALA A 160 12.44 12.38 2.43
C ALA A 160 13.31 11.13 2.22
N VAL A 161 13.96 10.68 3.29
CA VAL A 161 14.60 9.37 3.34
C VAL A 161 13.60 8.39 3.91
N HIS A 162 13.33 7.32 3.15
CA HIS A 162 12.53 6.19 3.57
C HIS A 162 13.42 4.99 3.84
N SER A 163 13.14 4.23 4.91
CA SER A 163 13.92 3.04 5.25
C SER A 163 13.07 1.98 5.95
N ASN A 164 13.40 0.70 5.74
CA ASN A 164 12.84 -0.41 6.50
C ASN A 164 13.58 -0.68 7.82
N ALA A 165 14.64 0.08 8.14
CA ALA A 165 15.38 -0.08 9.38
C ALA A 165 14.55 0.22 10.64
N TYR A 166 13.46 0.98 10.49
CA TYR A 166 12.58 1.46 11.56
C TYR A 166 11.12 1.05 11.29
N ASP A 167 10.87 -0.23 11.21
CA ASP A 167 9.50 -0.70 11.09
C ASP A 167 8.75 -0.60 12.43
N TYR A 168 7.47 -0.38 12.32
CA TYR A 168 6.50 -0.29 13.41
C TYR A 168 6.46 -1.55 14.30
N ALA A 169 6.78 -2.73 13.78
CA ALA A 169 6.75 -3.98 14.54
C ALA A 169 7.78 -4.00 15.68
N ALA A 170 8.97 -3.41 15.46
CA ALA A 170 10.06 -3.40 16.46
C ALA A 170 9.88 -2.34 17.55
N VAL A 171 9.13 -1.28 17.28
CA VAL A 171 9.00 -0.11 18.19
C VAL A 171 7.83 -0.26 19.17
N ARG A 172 6.96 -1.26 18.99
CA ARG A 172 5.82 -1.46 19.89
C ARG A 172 6.26 -1.91 21.28
N PRO A 173 5.83 -1.22 22.36
CA PRO A 173 6.07 -1.67 23.73
C PRO A 173 5.53 -3.08 24.01
N ARG A 174 4.54 -3.53 23.24
CA ARG A 174 3.84 -4.82 23.39
C ARG A 174 4.12 -5.82 22.27
N ALA A 175 5.13 -5.59 21.43
CA ALA A 175 5.50 -6.55 20.39
C ALA A 175 5.89 -7.88 21.02
N SER A 176 5.31 -8.98 20.54
CA SER A 176 5.65 -10.34 20.96
C SER A 176 7.10 -10.69 20.56
N ALA A 177 7.67 -11.71 21.19
CA ALA A 177 8.99 -12.20 20.79
C ALA A 177 9.02 -12.68 19.33
N ALA A 178 7.92 -13.25 18.83
CA ALA A 178 7.78 -13.65 17.42
C ALA A 178 7.80 -12.47 16.46
N GLU A 179 7.08 -11.37 16.79
CA GLU A 179 7.09 -10.13 15.98
C GLU A 179 8.47 -9.49 15.92
N LYS A 180 9.18 -9.42 17.05
CA LYS A 180 10.55 -8.90 17.12
C LYS A 180 11.51 -9.75 16.30
N LYS A 181 11.43 -11.06 16.43
CA LYS A 181 12.26 -12.00 15.67
C LYS A 181 11.99 -11.89 14.16
N HIS A 182 10.73 -11.83 13.74
CA HIS A 182 10.35 -11.64 12.34
C HIS A 182 10.92 -10.34 11.78
N PHE A 183 10.83 -9.25 12.55
CA PHE A 183 11.40 -7.97 12.15
C PHE A 183 12.93 -8.06 11.99
N GLU A 184 13.65 -8.58 12.99
CA GLU A 184 15.11 -8.61 13.01
C GLU A 184 15.70 -9.57 11.98
N GLU A 185 15.14 -10.77 11.83
CA GLU A 185 15.71 -11.84 11.01
C GLU A 185 15.19 -11.82 9.56
N ILE A 186 14.00 -11.28 9.30
CA ILE A 186 13.36 -11.33 7.99
C ILE A 186 13.19 -9.94 7.39
N PHE A 187 12.39 -9.08 8.01
CA PHE A 187 12.03 -7.80 7.43
C PHE A 187 13.24 -6.87 7.25
N THR A 188 14.16 -6.85 8.20
CA THR A 188 15.41 -6.08 8.14
C THR A 188 16.64 -6.90 7.76
N SER A 189 16.46 -8.09 7.17
CA SER A 189 17.59 -8.91 6.67
C SER A 189 18.42 -8.15 5.64
N THR A 190 17.78 -7.30 4.84
CA THR A 190 18.43 -6.31 4.00
C THR A 190 17.87 -4.94 4.35
N ILE A 191 18.75 -3.99 4.64
CA ILE A 191 18.40 -2.60 4.92
C ILE A 191 18.45 -1.82 3.62
N TYR A 192 17.39 -1.07 3.37
CA TYR A 192 17.27 -0.13 2.26
C TYR A 192 17.09 1.28 2.80
N GLU A 193 17.72 2.25 2.15
CA GLU A 193 17.44 3.67 2.32
C GLU A 193 17.25 4.29 0.95
N THR A 194 16.10 4.91 0.75
CA THR A 194 15.71 5.50 -0.54
C THR A 194 15.28 6.94 -0.33
N GLU A 195 15.76 7.84 -1.20
CA GLU A 195 15.32 9.22 -1.27
C GLU A 195 14.12 9.32 -2.20
N HIS A 196 13.00 9.83 -1.68
CA HIS A 196 11.79 10.14 -2.42
C HIS A 196 11.42 11.62 -2.31
N PRO A 197 10.79 12.20 -3.35
CA PRO A 197 10.14 13.50 -3.19
C PRO A 197 8.96 13.37 -2.22
N VAL A 198 8.71 14.37 -1.38
CA VAL A 198 7.51 14.43 -0.54
C VAL A 198 6.24 14.52 -1.40
N VAL A 199 6.35 15.17 -2.57
CA VAL A 199 5.28 15.22 -3.57
C VAL A 199 5.76 14.54 -4.85
N ARG A 200 5.09 13.44 -5.22
CA ARG A 200 5.30 12.80 -6.51
C ARG A 200 4.21 13.19 -7.50
N VAL A 201 4.53 13.15 -8.79
CA VAL A 201 3.53 13.22 -9.86
C VAL A 201 3.08 11.80 -10.21
N HIS A 202 1.77 11.56 -10.17
CA HIS A 202 1.21 10.27 -10.53
C HIS A 202 1.30 10.05 -12.06
N PRO A 203 1.93 8.95 -12.54
CA PRO A 203 2.29 8.83 -13.97
C PRO A 203 1.09 8.65 -14.91
N GLU A 204 -0.04 8.15 -14.41
CA GLU A 204 -1.23 7.91 -15.23
C GLU A 204 -2.29 9.02 -15.09
N THR A 205 -2.42 9.65 -13.93
CA THR A 205 -3.45 10.67 -13.68
C THR A 205 -2.92 12.10 -13.72
N GLY A 206 -1.59 12.29 -13.57
CA GLY A 206 -0.96 13.61 -13.46
C GLY A 206 -1.20 14.29 -12.11
N GLU A 207 -1.93 13.67 -11.18
CA GLU A 207 -2.17 14.23 -9.85
C GLU A 207 -0.88 14.31 -9.04
N ARG A 208 -0.76 15.33 -8.21
CA ARG A 208 0.28 15.41 -7.17
C ARG A 208 -0.20 14.67 -5.94
N THR A 209 0.64 13.79 -5.38
CA THR A 209 0.32 12.97 -4.22
C THR A 209 1.40 13.08 -3.16
N LEU A 210 1.00 13.07 -1.88
CA LEU A 210 1.93 13.09 -0.76
C LEU A 210 2.53 11.68 -0.54
N LEU A 211 3.83 11.54 -0.75
CA LEU A 211 4.57 10.30 -0.53
C LEU A 211 5.25 10.36 0.85
N LEU A 212 4.50 9.96 1.86
CA LEU A 212 4.87 9.97 3.27
C LEU A 212 4.58 8.60 3.91
N GLY A 213 4.39 8.57 5.22
CA GLY A 213 4.03 7.37 5.98
C GLY A 213 5.19 6.84 6.82
N ASN A 214 4.98 5.70 7.44
CA ASN A 214 5.84 5.17 8.51
C ASN A 214 7.31 4.92 8.11
N PHE A 215 7.59 4.68 6.83
CA PHE A 215 8.96 4.46 6.37
C PHE A 215 9.80 5.73 6.30
N VAL A 216 9.19 6.92 6.42
CA VAL A 216 9.92 8.19 6.46
C VAL A 216 10.75 8.29 7.73
N GLN A 217 12.06 8.47 7.56
CA GLN A 217 13.01 8.65 8.65
C GLN A 217 13.25 10.13 8.96
N ARG A 218 13.36 10.93 7.91
CA ARG A 218 13.59 12.36 8.00
C ARG A 218 13.28 13.05 6.67
N LEU A 219 13.00 14.33 6.76
CA LEU A 219 13.01 15.24 5.61
C LEU A 219 14.45 15.75 5.39
N ILE A 220 14.93 15.71 4.16
CA ILE A 220 16.31 16.05 3.82
C ILE A 220 16.54 17.55 3.98
N GLY A 221 17.68 17.93 4.55
CA GLY A 221 18.05 19.32 4.78
C GLY A 221 17.48 19.97 6.03
N LEU A 222 16.68 19.24 6.81
CA LEU A 222 16.07 19.75 8.06
C LEU A 222 16.68 19.09 9.30
N SER A 223 16.59 19.80 10.44
CA SER A 223 16.88 19.21 11.73
C SER A 223 15.89 18.07 12.05
N LYS A 224 16.27 17.14 12.94
CA LYS A 224 15.37 16.06 13.38
C LYS A 224 14.06 16.60 13.96
N SER A 225 14.11 17.69 14.72
CA SER A 225 12.93 18.31 15.33
C SER A 225 12.02 18.92 14.27
N ASP A 226 12.57 19.67 13.31
CA ASP A 226 11.77 20.33 12.29
C ASP A 226 11.18 19.31 11.31
N SER A 227 11.98 18.29 10.96
CA SER A 227 11.52 17.17 10.16
C SER A 227 10.30 16.47 10.78
N ALA A 228 10.34 16.15 12.08
CA ALA A 228 9.22 15.52 12.78
C ALA A 228 7.96 16.39 12.77
N LYS A 229 8.09 17.69 13.08
CA LYS A 229 6.95 18.62 13.10
C LYS A 229 6.30 18.78 11.72
N LEU A 230 7.10 18.95 10.68
CA LEU A 230 6.58 19.07 9.32
C LEU A 230 5.95 17.76 8.82
N TYR A 231 6.57 16.63 9.14
CA TYR A 231 5.96 15.33 8.87
C TYR A 231 4.57 15.22 9.50
N GLU A 232 4.42 15.57 10.79
CA GLU A 232 3.14 15.57 11.50
C GLU A 232 2.11 16.48 10.83
N VAL A 233 2.53 17.70 10.43
CA VAL A 233 1.65 18.63 9.71
C VAL A 233 1.14 18.00 8.42
N PHE A 234 2.01 17.50 7.53
CA PHE A 234 1.59 16.90 6.27
C PHE A 234 0.78 15.61 6.48
N GLN A 235 1.21 14.76 7.43
CA GLN A 235 0.53 13.51 7.71
C GLN A 235 -0.89 13.74 8.26
N SER A 236 -1.14 14.84 8.96
CA SER A 236 -2.49 15.19 9.44
C SER A 236 -3.50 15.42 8.32
N TYR A 237 -3.06 15.95 7.18
CA TYR A 237 -3.91 16.07 5.98
C TYR A 237 -4.16 14.71 5.33
N VAL A 238 -3.15 13.83 5.30
CA VAL A 238 -3.30 12.48 4.76
C VAL A 238 -4.33 11.70 5.56
N THR A 239 -4.30 11.79 6.89
CA THR A 239 -5.14 11.02 7.80
C THR A 239 -6.41 11.73 8.23
N ALA A 240 -6.73 12.88 7.62
CA ALA A 240 -7.99 13.57 7.86
C ALA A 240 -9.19 12.64 7.55
N PRO A 241 -10.21 12.57 8.42
CA PRO A 241 -11.34 11.64 8.26
C PRO A 241 -12.00 11.71 6.87
N GLU A 242 -12.10 12.91 6.30
CA GLU A 242 -12.70 13.15 4.97
C GLU A 242 -11.91 12.48 3.84
N ASN A 243 -10.63 12.21 4.06
CA ASN A 243 -9.73 11.58 3.10
C ASN A 243 -9.62 10.07 3.28
N THR A 244 -10.42 9.47 4.16
CA THR A 244 -10.30 8.05 4.52
C THR A 244 -11.53 7.23 4.16
N VAL A 245 -11.31 5.94 3.92
CA VAL A 245 -12.34 4.91 3.83
C VAL A 245 -11.93 3.73 4.68
N ARG A 246 -12.88 3.17 5.46
CA ARG A 246 -12.68 1.98 6.28
C ARG A 246 -13.44 0.81 5.68
N TRP A 247 -12.76 -0.33 5.53
CA TRP A 247 -13.34 -1.57 5.04
C TRP A 247 -13.41 -2.62 6.14
N ARG A 248 -14.61 -3.09 6.42
CA ARG A 248 -14.84 -4.23 7.28
C ARG A 248 -14.79 -5.50 6.43
N TRP A 249 -13.77 -6.29 6.68
CA TRP A 249 -13.49 -7.50 5.93
C TRP A 249 -14.50 -8.63 6.21
N LYS A 250 -14.72 -9.44 5.18
CA LYS A 250 -15.25 -10.80 5.26
C LYS A 250 -14.27 -11.74 4.54
N ALA A 251 -14.26 -13.02 4.92
CA ALA A 251 -13.50 -14.01 4.18
C ALA A 251 -13.96 -14.05 2.72
N GLY A 252 -13.01 -14.08 1.79
CA GLY A 252 -13.25 -13.98 0.36
C GLY A 252 -13.38 -12.57 -0.19
N ASP A 253 -13.31 -11.53 0.63
CA ASP A 253 -13.21 -10.15 0.10
C ASP A 253 -11.86 -9.90 -0.54
N VAL A 254 -11.83 -9.05 -1.56
CA VAL A 254 -10.62 -8.56 -2.21
C VAL A 254 -10.63 -7.03 -2.23
N ALA A 255 -9.50 -6.42 -1.84
CA ALA A 255 -9.24 -5.00 -2.02
C ALA A 255 -8.06 -4.81 -2.97
N ILE A 256 -8.16 -3.81 -3.86
CA ILE A 256 -7.08 -3.39 -4.75
C ILE A 256 -6.87 -1.90 -4.55
N TRP A 257 -5.65 -1.48 -4.25
CA TRP A 257 -5.34 -0.06 -4.10
C TRP A 257 -4.12 0.37 -4.90
N ASP A 258 -4.13 1.66 -5.23
CA ASP A 258 -3.01 2.33 -5.88
C ASP A 258 -2.08 2.93 -4.82
N ASN A 259 -0.92 2.28 -4.60
CA ASN A 259 0.10 2.75 -3.67
C ASN A 259 0.66 4.13 -4.04
N ARG A 260 0.52 4.54 -5.29
CA ARG A 260 1.03 5.83 -5.77
C ARG A 260 0.17 7.01 -5.30
N ALA A 261 -1.05 6.72 -4.82
CA ALA A 261 -2.02 7.73 -4.39
C ALA A 261 -2.71 7.39 -3.06
N THR A 262 -2.23 6.38 -2.32
CA THR A 262 -2.82 5.99 -1.03
C THR A 262 -1.77 5.71 0.04
N GLN A 263 -2.19 5.90 1.28
CA GLN A 263 -1.65 5.20 2.45
C GLN A 263 -2.73 4.30 3.04
N HIS A 264 -2.32 3.31 3.82
CA HIS A 264 -3.27 2.45 4.52
C HIS A 264 -2.80 2.09 5.93
N TYR A 265 -3.75 1.60 6.73
CA TYR A 265 -3.57 1.27 8.14
C TYR A 265 -4.40 0.02 8.47
N ALA A 266 -3.77 -1.04 8.95
CA ALA A 266 -4.46 -2.23 9.43
C ALA A 266 -4.89 -2.01 10.89
N VAL A 267 -6.20 -1.99 11.14
CA VAL A 267 -6.73 -1.77 12.49
C VAL A 267 -6.46 -2.98 13.37
N ASN A 268 -5.72 -2.77 14.45
CA ASN A 268 -5.27 -3.82 15.36
C ASN A 268 -6.15 -3.90 16.61
N ASP A 269 -7.44 -4.17 16.40
CA ASP A 269 -8.47 -4.21 17.44
C ASP A 269 -9.13 -5.60 17.61
N TYR A 270 -8.53 -6.66 17.03
CA TYR A 270 -9.06 -8.02 17.06
C TYR A 270 -8.38 -8.95 18.09
N GLY A 271 -7.51 -8.39 18.96
CA GLY A 271 -6.84 -9.13 20.04
C GLY A 271 -6.02 -10.31 19.51
N ASP A 272 -6.20 -11.49 20.13
CA ASP A 272 -5.52 -12.73 19.76
C ASP A 272 -6.28 -13.56 18.71
N GLN A 273 -7.34 -13.02 18.12
CA GLN A 273 -8.12 -13.73 17.10
C GLN A 273 -7.26 -13.93 15.84
N HIS A 274 -7.40 -15.11 15.23
CA HIS A 274 -6.64 -15.46 14.04
C HIS A 274 -7.12 -14.64 12.84
N ARG A 275 -6.18 -14.01 12.16
CA ARG A 275 -6.41 -13.23 10.95
C ARG A 275 -5.34 -13.57 9.92
N VAL A 276 -5.77 -13.99 8.73
CA VAL A 276 -4.89 -14.27 7.60
C VAL A 276 -5.37 -13.50 6.39
N VAL A 277 -4.48 -12.72 5.81
CA VAL A 277 -4.70 -12.08 4.51
C VAL A 277 -3.52 -12.39 3.59
N ARG A 278 -3.78 -12.44 2.28
CA ARG A 278 -2.78 -12.73 1.25
C ARG A 278 -2.71 -11.62 0.23
N ARG A 279 -1.49 -11.15 -0.03
CA ARG A 279 -1.23 -9.99 -0.88
C ARG A 279 -0.37 -10.38 -2.09
N ALA A 280 -0.81 -10.00 -3.29
CA ALA A 280 0.03 -9.88 -4.48
C ALA A 280 0.34 -8.41 -4.73
N THR A 281 1.55 -8.09 -5.18
CA THR A 281 1.98 -6.73 -5.53
C THR A 281 2.40 -6.66 -6.98
N VAL A 282 1.96 -5.59 -7.64
CA VAL A 282 2.24 -5.32 -9.06
C VAL A 282 3.37 -4.30 -9.13
N ASP A 283 4.36 -4.60 -9.98
CA ASP A 283 5.54 -3.76 -10.18
C ASP A 283 5.19 -2.31 -10.47
N GLY A 284 5.97 -1.41 -9.92
CA GLY A 284 5.72 0.03 -9.95
C GLY A 284 6.74 0.82 -10.77
N ASP A 285 6.56 2.11 -10.75
CA ASP A 285 7.44 3.08 -11.36
C ASP A 285 8.28 3.81 -10.30
N VAL A 286 9.46 4.28 -10.72
CA VAL A 286 10.28 5.16 -9.88
C VAL A 286 9.60 6.52 -9.77
N PRO A 287 9.24 7.00 -8.55
CA PRO A 287 8.60 8.30 -8.37
C PRO A 287 9.38 9.45 -9.00
N VAL A 288 8.64 10.37 -9.58
CA VAL A 288 9.16 11.59 -10.19
C VAL A 288 8.56 12.79 -9.45
N SER A 289 9.42 13.72 -9.02
CA SER A 289 9.01 14.99 -8.43
C SER A 289 8.45 15.95 -9.48
N ILE A 290 7.93 17.08 -9.04
CA ILE A 290 7.36 18.10 -9.94
C ILE A 290 8.39 18.74 -10.88
N ASP A 291 9.68 18.73 -10.50
CA ASP A 291 10.80 19.24 -11.29
C ASP A 291 11.46 18.15 -12.18
N GLY A 292 10.92 16.93 -12.19
CA GLY A 292 11.41 15.82 -13.01
C GLY A 292 12.53 15.00 -12.38
N ARG A 293 12.98 15.30 -11.17
CA ARG A 293 13.97 14.49 -10.45
C ARG A 293 13.35 13.17 -9.99
N ARG A 294 14.10 12.06 -10.14
CA ARG A 294 13.65 10.70 -9.82
C ARG A 294 14.15 10.27 -8.44
N SER A 295 13.36 9.43 -7.78
CA SER A 295 13.76 8.71 -6.56
C SER A 295 14.99 7.86 -6.80
N ALA A 296 15.78 7.61 -5.74
CA ALA A 296 16.95 6.77 -5.81
C ALA A 296 17.24 6.05 -4.49
N THR A 297 17.45 4.73 -4.56
CA THR A 297 17.96 3.96 -3.44
C THR A 297 19.43 4.31 -3.23
N ARG A 298 19.76 4.81 -2.03
CA ARG A 298 21.11 5.27 -1.65
C ARG A 298 21.90 4.18 -0.96
N THR A 299 21.22 3.39 -0.11
CA THR A 299 21.85 2.35 0.68
C THR A 299 21.07 1.05 0.52
N LYS A 300 21.81 -0.02 0.26
CA LYS A 300 21.31 -1.38 0.26
C LYS A 300 22.42 -2.29 0.82
N PHE A 301 22.23 -2.82 2.01
CA PHE A 301 23.19 -3.76 2.61
C PHE A 301 22.47 -4.89 3.35
N ALA A 302 22.97 -6.12 3.17
CA ALA A 302 22.53 -7.25 3.98
C ALA A 302 23.14 -7.12 5.39
N LYS A 303 22.34 -7.34 6.44
CA LYS A 303 22.89 -7.49 7.78
C LYS A 303 23.83 -8.70 7.82
N PRO A 304 24.97 -8.62 8.51
CA PRO A 304 25.79 -9.81 8.80
C PRO A 304 24.89 -10.85 9.48
N ALA A 305 25.02 -12.11 9.07
CA ALA A 305 24.39 -13.19 9.81
C ALA A 305 24.89 -13.09 11.25
N THR A 306 23.98 -12.92 12.20
CA THR A 306 24.35 -13.02 13.62
C THR A 306 24.85 -14.44 13.82
N ASP A 307 26.16 -14.60 14.08
CA ASP A 307 26.71 -15.87 14.52
C ASP A 307 25.84 -16.37 15.68
N LYS A 308 25.14 -17.46 15.42
CA LYS A 308 24.48 -18.19 16.51
C LYS A 308 25.60 -18.67 17.39
N ALA A 309 25.87 -17.91 18.45
CA ALA A 309 26.72 -18.40 19.55
C ALA A 309 26.15 -19.75 20.01
N ALA A 310 26.99 -20.75 19.96
CA ALA A 310 26.73 -22.13 20.30
C ALA A 310 26.24 -22.31 21.74
#